data_4459db44968907a5162a0dbae655e9d5
#
_entry.id   4459db44968907a5162a0dbae655e9d5
#
_cell.length_a   1.000
_cell.length_b   1.000
_cell.length_c   1.000
_cell.angle_alpha   90.00
_cell.angle_beta   90.00
_cell.angle_gamma   90.00
#
_symmetry.space_group_name_H-M   'P 1'
#
loop_
_entity.id
_entity.type
_entity.pdbx_description
1 polymer ?
#
loop_
_entity_poly.entity_id
_entity_poly.type
_entity_poly.pdbx_seq_one_letter_code
_entity_poly.pdbx_strand_id
1 'polypeptide(L)'
;MNPLTLDDVRIELAGRALIDRLTLAVAPGECVTMMGPSGCGKSTLLAYIAGTIDPVFRGSGRVAIGGRDLMGLAPEDRRIGILFQDDLLFPHLSVAGNLAFALRPEVSDRRGRIEEALAEADLAGFAERDPATLSGGQRARVALMRTLLSEPAALLLDEPFNKLDAQLRSEFRRFVFDHASHRGLPVLLVTHDDADARAAGGRVILAG
;
A
#
# COMPACT_ATOMS: atom_id res chain seq x y z
N MET A 1 15.15 -8.32 -3.26
CA MET A 1 13.86 -8.36 -2.57
C MET A 1 13.15 -9.67 -2.83
N ASN A 2 12.10 -9.99 -2.07
CA ASN A 2 11.45 -11.29 -2.04
C ASN A 2 10.03 -11.20 -2.62
N PRO A 3 9.52 -12.25 -3.29
CA PRO A 3 8.16 -12.25 -3.82
C PRO A 3 7.13 -12.29 -2.68
N LEU A 4 5.98 -11.62 -2.91
CA LEU A 4 4.76 -11.82 -2.13
C LEU A 4 3.99 -13.00 -2.73
N THR A 5 3.63 -13.98 -1.91
CA THR A 5 2.89 -15.16 -2.35
C THR A 5 1.63 -15.37 -1.52
N LEU A 6 0.54 -15.68 -2.21
CA LEU A 6 -0.73 -16.13 -1.65
C LEU A 6 -0.93 -17.56 -2.13
N ASP A 7 -1.30 -18.46 -1.23
CA ASP A 7 -1.54 -19.86 -1.56
C ASP A 7 -2.88 -20.30 -0.96
N ASP A 8 -3.79 -20.69 -1.86
CA ASP A 8 -5.16 -21.15 -1.56
C ASP A 8 -5.93 -20.21 -0.61
N VAL A 9 -5.77 -18.87 -0.79
CA VAL A 9 -6.40 -17.87 0.07
C VAL A 9 -7.90 -17.85 -0.19
N ARG A 10 -8.67 -18.02 0.89
CA ARG A 10 -10.14 -17.94 0.89
C ARG A 10 -10.59 -16.97 1.96
N ILE A 11 -11.57 -16.11 1.60
CA ILE A 11 -12.19 -15.15 2.51
C ILE A 11 -13.69 -15.27 2.40
N GLU A 12 -14.36 -15.46 3.52
CA GLU A 12 -15.80 -15.63 3.61
C GLU A 12 -16.45 -14.59 4.52
N LEU A 13 -17.67 -14.20 4.16
CA LEU A 13 -18.56 -13.41 4.99
C LEU A 13 -19.89 -14.16 5.11
N ALA A 14 -20.32 -14.49 6.34
CA ALA A 14 -21.56 -15.20 6.62
C ALA A 14 -21.77 -16.46 5.74
N GLY A 15 -20.69 -17.22 5.49
CA GLY A 15 -20.73 -18.46 4.71
C GLY A 15 -20.65 -18.26 3.18
N ARG A 16 -20.66 -17.00 2.70
CA ARG A 16 -20.45 -16.69 1.28
C ARG A 16 -18.99 -16.39 1.02
N ALA A 17 -18.37 -17.07 0.07
CA ALA A 17 -17.03 -16.76 -0.39
C ALA A 17 -17.03 -15.41 -1.12
N LEU A 18 -16.14 -14.50 -0.69
CA LEU A 18 -15.78 -13.26 -1.37
C LEU A 18 -14.53 -13.45 -2.23
N ILE A 19 -13.56 -14.17 -1.69
CA ILE A 19 -12.37 -14.65 -2.39
C ILE A 19 -12.35 -16.16 -2.24
N ASP A 20 -12.21 -16.86 -3.35
CA ASP A 20 -12.23 -18.32 -3.33
C ASP A 20 -10.94 -18.89 -3.94
N ARG A 21 -10.13 -19.56 -3.11
CA ARG A 21 -8.92 -20.31 -3.47
C ARG A 21 -7.91 -19.52 -4.33
N LEU A 22 -7.70 -18.24 -3.98
CA LEU A 22 -6.76 -17.39 -4.72
C LEU A 22 -5.32 -17.85 -4.47
N THR A 23 -4.65 -18.24 -5.56
CA THR A 23 -3.21 -18.49 -5.57
C THR A 23 -2.54 -17.47 -6.49
N LEU A 24 -1.60 -16.71 -5.94
CA LEU A 24 -0.95 -15.60 -6.62
C LEU A 24 0.49 -15.45 -6.14
N ALA A 25 1.40 -15.18 -7.07
CA ALA A 25 2.75 -14.71 -6.76
C ALA A 25 2.97 -13.37 -7.42
N VAL A 26 3.50 -12.42 -6.66
CA VAL A 26 3.93 -11.10 -7.12
C VAL A 26 5.43 -11.03 -6.96
N ALA A 27 6.15 -10.91 -8.08
CA ALA A 27 7.62 -10.87 -8.07
C ALA A 27 8.13 -9.50 -7.55
N PRO A 28 9.38 -9.43 -7.08
CA PRO A 28 10.02 -8.16 -6.77
C PRO A 28 9.97 -7.20 -7.96
N GLY A 29 9.50 -5.96 -7.73
CA GLY A 29 9.34 -4.94 -8.77
C GLY A 29 8.14 -5.15 -9.70
N GLU A 30 7.37 -6.25 -9.52
CA GLU A 30 6.12 -6.48 -10.26
C GLU A 30 4.96 -5.76 -9.57
N CYS A 31 4.06 -5.19 -10.38
CA CYS A 31 2.74 -4.77 -9.92
C CYS A 31 1.69 -5.74 -10.47
N VAL A 32 0.94 -6.40 -9.61
CA VAL A 32 -0.27 -7.14 -10.02
C VAL A 32 -1.48 -6.31 -9.65
N THR A 33 -2.39 -6.13 -10.62
CA THR A 33 -3.64 -5.41 -10.41
C THR A 33 -4.79 -6.37 -10.26
N MET A 34 -5.53 -6.26 -9.15
CA MET A 34 -6.80 -6.96 -8.96
C MET A 34 -7.95 -6.01 -9.26
N MET A 35 -8.73 -6.35 -10.28
CA MET A 35 -9.91 -5.60 -10.70
C MET A 35 -11.19 -6.37 -10.38
N GLY A 36 -12.29 -5.65 -10.19
CA GLY A 36 -13.60 -6.23 -9.94
C GLY A 36 -14.58 -5.23 -9.35
N PRO A 37 -15.87 -5.58 -9.28
CA PRO A 37 -16.91 -4.68 -8.77
C PRO A 37 -16.69 -4.33 -7.29
N SER A 38 -17.32 -3.25 -6.84
CA SER A 38 -17.33 -2.89 -5.42
C SER A 38 -17.97 -4.01 -4.60
N GLY A 39 -17.40 -4.27 -3.42
CA GLY A 39 -17.92 -5.29 -2.51
C GLY A 39 -17.53 -6.75 -2.83
N CYS A 40 -16.72 -7.03 -3.86
CA CYS A 40 -16.27 -8.40 -4.16
C CYS A 40 -15.09 -8.87 -3.27
N GLY A 41 -14.72 -8.12 -2.23
CA GLY A 41 -13.72 -8.58 -1.25
C GLY A 41 -12.28 -8.10 -1.49
N LYS A 42 -12.03 -7.18 -2.43
CA LYS A 42 -10.68 -6.70 -2.76
C LYS A 42 -9.96 -6.06 -1.57
N SER A 43 -10.57 -5.07 -0.93
CA SER A 43 -10.00 -4.42 0.27
C SER A 43 -9.91 -5.39 1.46
N THR A 44 -10.85 -6.36 1.54
CA THR A 44 -10.81 -7.43 2.56
C THR A 44 -9.60 -8.35 2.34
N LEU A 45 -9.25 -8.64 1.08
CA LEU A 45 -8.03 -9.38 0.75
C LEU A 45 -6.77 -8.61 1.20
N LEU A 46 -6.71 -7.29 0.93
CA LEU A 46 -5.59 -6.48 1.40
C LEU A 46 -5.49 -6.49 2.93
N ALA A 47 -6.62 -6.37 3.64
CA ALA A 47 -6.67 -6.47 5.10
C ALA A 47 -6.23 -7.86 5.61
N TYR A 48 -6.57 -8.95 4.91
CA TYR A 48 -6.10 -10.30 5.24
C TYR A 48 -4.58 -10.42 5.11
N ILE A 49 -4.02 -9.92 4.01
CA ILE A 49 -2.56 -9.91 3.78
C ILE A 49 -1.87 -9.09 4.86
N ALA A 50 -2.40 -7.93 5.21
CA ALA A 50 -1.84 -7.05 6.23
C ALA A 50 -2.02 -7.56 7.67
N GLY A 51 -2.94 -8.49 7.90
CA GLY A 51 -3.25 -8.99 9.25
C GLY A 51 -4.25 -8.14 10.03
N THR A 52 -4.97 -7.27 9.35
CA THR A 52 -5.95 -6.33 9.94
C THR A 52 -7.39 -6.67 9.55
N ILE A 53 -7.63 -7.90 9.09
CA ILE A 53 -8.96 -8.33 8.68
C ILE A 53 -9.94 -8.28 9.87
N ASP A 54 -11.14 -7.73 9.64
CA ASP A 54 -12.19 -7.68 10.65
C ASP A 54 -12.63 -9.12 11.02
N PRO A 55 -12.80 -9.44 12.31
CA PRO A 55 -13.23 -10.75 12.79
C PRO A 55 -14.57 -11.25 12.24
N VAL A 56 -15.40 -10.41 11.66
CA VAL A 56 -16.65 -10.80 10.98
C VAL A 56 -16.35 -11.67 9.75
N PHE A 57 -15.18 -11.52 9.14
CA PHE A 57 -14.73 -12.34 8.02
C PHE A 57 -13.96 -13.57 8.52
N ARG A 58 -14.09 -14.67 7.78
CA ARG A 58 -13.27 -15.87 7.98
C ARG A 58 -12.27 -15.97 6.85
N GLY A 59 -10.98 -15.86 7.17
CA GLY A 59 -9.87 -16.02 6.23
C GLY A 59 -9.14 -17.36 6.45
N SER A 60 -8.72 -18.00 5.37
CA SER A 60 -7.86 -19.18 5.36
C SER A 60 -6.88 -19.11 4.19
N GLY A 61 -5.95 -20.07 4.14
CA GLY A 61 -4.86 -20.06 3.17
C GLY A 61 -3.62 -19.37 3.73
N ARG A 62 -2.56 -19.33 2.93
CA ARG A 62 -1.24 -18.88 3.36
C ARG A 62 -0.83 -17.61 2.63
N VAL A 63 -0.23 -16.68 3.37
CA VAL A 63 0.44 -15.48 2.82
C VAL A 63 1.89 -15.52 3.27
N ALA A 64 2.83 -15.35 2.33
CA ALA A 64 4.25 -15.34 2.66
C ALA A 64 5.01 -14.30 1.84
N ILE A 65 6.15 -13.83 2.37
CA ILE A 65 7.14 -13.00 1.66
C ILE A 65 8.48 -13.71 1.70
N GLY A 66 9.02 -14.05 0.51
CA GLY A 66 10.29 -14.75 0.41
C GLY A 66 10.32 -16.09 1.15
N GLY A 67 9.18 -16.79 1.20
CA GLY A 67 9.02 -18.03 1.94
C GLY A 67 8.75 -17.88 3.45
N ARG A 68 8.92 -16.68 4.02
CA ARG A 68 8.53 -16.40 5.40
C ARG A 68 7.01 -16.31 5.48
N ASP A 69 6.43 -17.19 6.27
CA ASP A 69 4.99 -17.20 6.53
C ASP A 69 4.58 -15.97 7.36
N LEU A 70 3.52 -15.29 6.93
CA LEU A 70 2.97 -14.12 7.64
C LEU A 70 1.76 -14.49 8.51
N MET A 71 1.23 -15.72 8.36
CA MET A 71 0.08 -16.13 9.15
C MET A 71 0.47 -16.28 10.61
N GLY A 72 -0.37 -15.76 11.51
CA GLY A 72 -0.07 -15.72 12.94
C GLY A 72 0.86 -14.59 13.40
N LEU A 73 1.45 -13.81 12.47
CA LEU A 73 2.20 -12.61 12.84
C LEU A 73 1.25 -11.43 13.09
N ALA A 74 1.60 -10.60 14.08
CA ALA A 74 0.96 -9.31 14.28
C ALA A 74 1.15 -8.41 13.03
N PRO A 75 0.21 -7.48 12.75
CA PRO A 75 0.28 -6.61 11.56
C PRO A 75 1.62 -5.88 11.40
N GLU A 76 2.16 -5.33 12.49
CA GLU A 76 3.42 -4.61 12.54
C GLU A 76 4.63 -5.50 12.17
N ASP A 77 4.57 -6.79 12.46
CA ASP A 77 5.64 -7.76 12.17
C ASP A 77 5.61 -8.27 10.74
N ARG A 78 4.52 -8.06 10.01
CA ARG A 78 4.36 -8.49 8.60
C ARG A 78 5.17 -7.64 7.64
N ARG A 79 5.52 -6.42 8.02
CA ARG A 79 6.24 -5.46 7.16
C ARG A 79 5.51 -5.20 5.84
N ILE A 80 4.22 -5.07 5.88
CA ILE A 80 3.37 -4.74 4.73
C ILE A 80 3.07 -3.24 4.78
N GLY A 81 3.42 -2.53 3.71
CA GLY A 81 2.98 -1.15 3.52
C GLY A 81 1.61 -1.12 2.85
N ILE A 82 0.73 -0.26 3.34
CA ILE A 82 -0.58 -0.05 2.71
C ILE A 82 -0.75 1.42 2.40
N LEU A 83 -1.17 1.72 1.17
CA LEU A 83 -1.66 3.03 0.77
C LEU A 83 -3.16 2.92 0.49
N PHE A 84 -3.94 3.61 1.30
CA PHE A 84 -5.38 3.65 1.20
C PHE A 84 -5.86 4.78 0.28
N GLN A 85 -7.12 4.74 -0.09
CA GLN A 85 -7.80 5.83 -0.80
C GLN A 85 -7.78 7.15 -0.02
N ASP A 86 -7.80 7.08 1.31
CA ASP A 86 -7.60 8.21 2.22
C ASP A 86 -6.13 8.30 2.61
N ASP A 87 -5.60 9.52 2.69
CA ASP A 87 -4.20 9.77 3.05
C ASP A 87 -3.87 9.34 4.49
N LEU A 88 -4.88 9.32 5.36
CA LEU A 88 -4.80 8.92 6.77
C LEU A 88 -3.60 9.58 7.50
N LEU A 89 -3.29 10.84 7.18
CA LEU A 89 -2.28 11.59 7.90
C LEU A 89 -2.79 11.94 9.30
N PHE A 90 -1.89 11.89 10.28
CA PHE A 90 -2.21 12.30 11.64
C PHE A 90 -2.37 13.83 11.69
N PRO A 91 -3.58 14.33 11.95
CA PRO A 91 -3.85 15.77 11.85
C PRO A 91 -3.21 16.59 12.98
N HIS A 92 -2.81 15.97 14.06
CA HIS A 92 -2.15 16.57 15.21
C HIS A 92 -0.61 16.59 15.11
N LEU A 93 -0.06 16.02 14.04
CA LEU A 93 1.38 16.00 13.78
C LEU A 93 1.68 16.86 12.55
N SER A 94 2.87 17.50 12.54
CA SER A 94 3.40 18.13 11.32
C SER A 94 3.66 17.10 10.23
N VAL A 95 4.00 17.55 9.03
CA VAL A 95 4.44 16.67 7.93
C VAL A 95 5.63 15.84 8.37
N ALA A 96 6.65 16.46 8.98
CA ALA A 96 7.80 15.72 9.51
C ALA A 96 7.40 14.73 10.61
N GLY A 97 6.46 15.11 11.49
CA GLY A 97 5.91 14.21 12.52
C GLY A 97 5.24 12.97 11.93
N ASN A 98 4.48 13.14 10.85
CA ASN A 98 3.88 12.02 10.11
C ASN A 98 4.93 11.09 9.50
N LEU A 99 5.99 11.63 8.92
CA LEU A 99 7.09 10.83 8.35
C LEU A 99 7.91 10.16 9.47
N ALA A 100 8.19 10.88 10.55
CA ALA A 100 8.93 10.36 11.70
C ALA A 100 8.24 9.15 12.35
N PHE A 101 6.91 9.10 12.33
CA PHE A 101 6.13 7.99 12.88
C PHE A 101 6.48 6.65 12.23
N ALA A 102 6.82 6.66 10.93
CA ALA A 102 7.14 5.45 10.19
C ALA A 102 8.59 4.99 10.34
N LEU A 103 9.49 5.87 10.82
CA LEU A 103 10.88 5.53 10.98
C LEU A 103 11.08 4.58 12.17
N ARG A 104 11.89 3.55 11.95
CA ARG A 104 12.25 2.62 13.01
C ARG A 104 13.06 3.32 14.12
N PRO A 105 12.98 2.81 15.36
CA PRO A 105 13.72 3.39 16.49
C PRO A 105 15.24 3.46 16.28
N GLU A 106 15.79 2.50 15.52
CA GLU A 106 17.23 2.34 15.28
C GLU A 106 17.81 3.36 14.30
N VAL A 107 16.96 4.11 13.59
CA VAL A 107 17.41 5.14 12.63
C VAL A 107 18.03 6.31 13.40
N SER A 108 19.35 6.47 13.29
CA SER A 108 20.12 7.49 14.00
C SER A 108 19.93 8.89 13.40
N ASP A 109 19.96 9.02 12.06
CA ASP A 109 19.72 10.28 11.34
C ASP A 109 18.26 10.38 10.87
N ARG A 110 17.35 10.50 11.83
CA ARG A 110 15.91 10.63 11.54
C ARG A 110 15.59 11.89 10.75
N ARG A 111 16.28 13.01 11.07
CA ARG A 111 16.06 14.29 10.39
C ARG A 111 16.49 14.22 8.94
N GLY A 112 17.70 13.73 8.64
CA GLY A 112 18.19 13.58 7.28
C GLY A 112 17.26 12.68 6.44
N ARG A 113 16.82 11.54 7.00
CA ARG A 113 15.87 10.65 6.31
C ARG A 113 14.53 11.30 5.99
N ILE A 114 14.03 12.18 6.85
CA ILE A 114 12.79 12.93 6.60
C ILE A 114 13.02 13.99 5.52
N GLU A 115 14.14 14.73 5.57
CA GLU A 115 14.49 15.73 4.57
C GLU A 115 14.69 15.10 3.19
N GLU A 116 15.36 13.94 3.09
CA GLU A 116 15.48 13.16 1.87
C GLU A 116 14.10 12.74 1.31
N ALA A 117 13.24 12.18 2.16
CA ALA A 117 11.90 11.77 1.75
C ALA A 117 11.04 12.94 1.25
N LEU A 118 11.16 14.11 1.89
CA LEU A 118 10.48 15.32 1.43
C LEU A 118 11.04 15.84 0.11
N ALA A 119 12.35 15.75 -0.10
CA ALA A 119 12.95 16.11 -1.38
C ALA A 119 12.52 15.15 -2.50
N GLU A 120 12.51 13.84 -2.25
CA GLU A 120 11.97 12.83 -3.19
C GLU A 120 10.50 13.08 -3.56
N ALA A 121 9.72 13.63 -2.64
CA ALA A 121 8.30 13.95 -2.85
C ALA A 121 8.04 15.30 -3.51
N ASP A 122 9.06 16.08 -3.88
CA ASP A 122 8.96 17.50 -4.30
C ASP A 122 8.33 18.39 -3.23
N LEU A 123 8.59 18.10 -1.94
CA LEU A 123 8.05 18.83 -0.78
C LEU A 123 9.16 19.37 0.13
N ALA A 124 10.33 19.68 -0.43
CA ALA A 124 11.42 20.29 0.34
C ALA A 124 10.94 21.56 1.07
N GLY A 125 11.28 21.70 2.35
CA GLY A 125 10.85 22.80 3.19
C GLY A 125 9.43 22.69 3.79
N PHE A 126 8.73 21.56 3.60
CA PHE A 126 7.37 21.35 4.13
C PHE A 126 7.34 20.64 5.50
N ALA A 127 8.50 20.37 6.09
CA ALA A 127 8.62 19.58 7.32
C ALA A 127 7.69 20.03 8.45
N GLU A 128 7.64 21.36 8.70
CA GLU A 128 6.88 21.93 9.82
C GLU A 128 5.43 22.30 9.46
N ARG A 129 4.99 22.03 8.23
CA ARG A 129 3.62 22.34 7.82
C ARG A 129 2.60 21.44 8.49
N ASP A 130 1.43 22.00 8.76
CA ASP A 130 0.23 21.27 9.11
C ASP A 130 -0.29 20.51 7.87
N PRO A 131 -0.55 19.19 7.95
CA PRO A 131 -1.13 18.40 6.87
C PRO A 131 -2.43 18.99 6.30
N ALA A 132 -3.24 19.67 7.10
CA ALA A 132 -4.47 20.30 6.65
C ALA A 132 -4.23 21.44 5.63
N THR A 133 -3.03 22.02 5.60
CA THR A 133 -2.65 23.10 4.66
C THR A 133 -2.15 22.60 3.32
N LEU A 134 -1.98 21.28 3.16
CA LEU A 134 -1.50 20.64 1.94
C LEU A 134 -2.62 20.47 0.92
N SER A 135 -2.27 20.51 -0.38
CA SER A 135 -3.17 20.02 -1.44
C SER A 135 -3.39 18.52 -1.35
N GLY A 136 -4.42 17.98 -2.00
CA GLY A 136 -4.70 16.54 -2.05
C GLY A 136 -3.50 15.72 -2.56
N GLY A 137 -2.87 16.19 -3.66
CA GLY A 137 -1.67 15.53 -4.21
C GLY A 137 -0.47 15.58 -3.27
N GLN A 138 -0.27 16.68 -2.54
CA GLN A 138 0.79 16.80 -1.54
C GLN A 138 0.55 15.85 -0.37
N ARG A 139 -0.68 15.77 0.14
CA ARG A 139 -1.02 14.81 1.20
C ARG A 139 -0.78 13.36 0.75
N ALA A 140 -1.21 13.00 -0.46
CA ALA A 140 -1.00 11.67 -1.01
C ALA A 140 0.49 11.31 -1.13
N ARG A 141 1.35 12.26 -1.56
CA ARG A 141 2.81 12.06 -1.59
C ARG A 141 3.39 11.86 -0.19
N VAL A 142 2.97 12.65 0.80
CA VAL A 142 3.40 12.46 2.20
C VAL A 142 2.97 11.07 2.72
N ALA A 143 1.75 10.63 2.42
CA ALA A 143 1.25 9.32 2.83
C ALA A 143 2.06 8.17 2.21
N LEU A 144 2.41 8.28 0.91
CA LEU A 144 3.28 7.30 0.26
C LEU A 144 4.67 7.29 0.92
N MET A 145 5.31 8.45 1.10
CA MET A 145 6.65 8.52 1.70
C MET A 145 6.64 8.00 3.14
N ARG A 146 5.60 8.27 3.92
CA ARG A 146 5.41 7.66 5.23
C ARG A 146 5.40 6.13 5.14
N THR A 147 4.65 5.58 4.18
CA THR A 147 4.58 4.13 3.96
C THR A 147 5.95 3.57 3.55
N LEU A 148 6.69 4.24 2.66
CA LEU A 148 8.01 3.78 2.20
C LEU A 148 9.10 3.90 3.26
N LEU A 149 9.04 4.90 4.15
CA LEU A 149 9.97 5.07 5.27
C LEU A 149 9.88 3.95 6.32
N SER A 150 8.77 3.21 6.38
CA SER A 150 8.66 2.01 7.20
C SER A 150 9.46 0.82 6.64
N GLU A 151 10.07 0.98 5.48
CA GLU A 151 10.81 -0.07 4.75
C GLU A 151 9.99 -1.35 4.58
N PRO A 152 8.83 -1.27 3.93
CA PRO A 152 7.96 -2.43 3.77
C PRO A 152 8.62 -3.48 2.88
N ALA A 153 8.23 -4.73 3.06
CA ALA A 153 8.66 -5.84 2.21
C ALA A 153 7.73 -6.07 1.01
N ALA A 154 6.51 -5.53 1.06
CA ALA A 154 5.54 -5.48 -0.04
C ALA A 154 4.66 -4.24 0.12
N LEU A 155 4.08 -3.75 -0.98
CA LEU A 155 3.19 -2.60 -1.01
C LEU A 155 1.80 -3.01 -1.49
N LEU A 156 0.78 -2.71 -0.69
CA LEU A 156 -0.63 -2.88 -1.03
C LEU A 156 -1.24 -1.51 -1.33
N LEU A 157 -1.99 -1.42 -2.42
CA LEU A 157 -2.61 -0.19 -2.89
C LEU A 157 -4.13 -0.40 -2.98
N ASP A 158 -4.88 0.27 -2.12
CA ASP A 158 -6.35 0.17 -2.07
C ASP A 158 -7.00 1.41 -2.67
N GLU A 159 -7.28 1.37 -3.98
CA GLU A 159 -7.87 2.47 -4.76
C GLU A 159 -7.19 3.85 -4.53
N PRO A 160 -5.85 3.94 -4.52
CA PRO A 160 -5.10 5.07 -3.97
C PRO A 160 -5.23 6.35 -4.81
N PHE A 161 -5.79 6.24 -6.01
CA PHE A 161 -5.86 7.37 -6.96
C PHE A 161 -7.25 8.01 -7.07
N ASN A 162 -8.29 7.42 -6.46
CA ASN A 162 -9.67 7.81 -6.71
C ASN A 162 -10.06 9.23 -6.26
N LYS A 163 -9.38 9.76 -5.24
CA LYS A 163 -9.69 11.10 -4.68
C LYS A 163 -8.96 12.25 -5.37
N LEU A 164 -8.15 11.94 -6.38
CA LEU A 164 -7.38 12.95 -7.11
C LEU A 164 -8.09 13.33 -8.41
N ASP A 165 -7.97 14.60 -8.81
CA ASP A 165 -8.37 15.02 -10.14
C ASP A 165 -7.51 14.35 -11.23
N ALA A 166 -7.91 14.44 -12.48
CA ALA A 166 -7.31 13.66 -13.57
C ALA A 166 -5.81 13.96 -13.76
N GLN A 167 -5.39 15.22 -13.60
CA GLN A 167 -3.99 15.60 -13.78
C GLN A 167 -3.15 15.10 -12.61
N LEU A 168 -3.54 15.41 -11.38
CA LEU A 168 -2.84 14.95 -10.17
C LEU A 168 -2.80 13.43 -10.08
N ARG A 169 -3.86 12.75 -10.53
CA ARG A 169 -3.91 11.29 -10.57
C ARG A 169 -2.84 10.70 -11.48
N SER A 170 -2.65 11.26 -12.68
CA SER A 170 -1.61 10.80 -13.62
C SER A 170 -0.20 10.99 -13.06
N GLU A 171 0.06 12.15 -12.46
CA GLU A 171 1.35 12.44 -11.82
C GLU A 171 1.62 11.53 -10.62
N PHE A 172 0.59 11.32 -9.78
CA PHE A 172 0.73 10.50 -8.58
C PHE A 172 0.86 9.00 -8.91
N ARG A 173 0.18 8.48 -9.95
CA ARG A 173 0.40 7.11 -10.44
C ARG A 173 1.87 6.87 -10.78
N ARG A 174 2.45 7.76 -11.61
CA ARG A 174 3.86 7.66 -11.97
C ARG A 174 4.75 7.70 -10.73
N PHE A 175 4.50 8.64 -9.84
CA PHE A 175 5.25 8.76 -8.58
C PHE A 175 5.23 7.48 -7.75
N VAL A 176 4.04 6.86 -7.57
CA VAL A 176 3.88 5.61 -6.81
C VAL A 176 4.65 4.46 -7.47
N PHE A 177 4.44 4.25 -8.77
CA PHE A 177 5.03 3.10 -9.46
C PHE A 177 6.54 3.24 -9.64
N ASP A 178 7.06 4.44 -9.91
CA ASP A 178 8.49 4.70 -9.99
C ASP A 178 9.17 4.39 -8.65
N HIS A 179 8.61 4.88 -7.53
CA HIS A 179 9.17 4.63 -6.21
C HIS A 179 9.10 3.15 -5.79
N ALA A 180 8.02 2.45 -6.12
CA ALA A 180 7.89 1.03 -5.84
C ALA A 180 8.88 0.20 -6.68
N SER A 181 9.01 0.51 -7.97
CA SER A 181 9.92 -0.16 -8.91
C SER A 181 11.39 0.05 -8.52
N HIS A 182 11.81 1.30 -8.26
CA HIS A 182 13.19 1.58 -7.83
C HIS A 182 13.58 0.85 -6.53
N ARG A 183 12.62 0.61 -5.65
CA ARG A 183 12.83 -0.17 -4.43
C ARG A 183 12.63 -1.68 -4.62
N GLY A 184 12.29 -2.13 -5.84
CA GLY A 184 12.03 -3.53 -6.15
C GLY A 184 10.88 -4.14 -5.33
N LEU A 185 9.90 -3.36 -4.90
CA LEU A 185 8.79 -3.84 -4.09
C LEU A 185 7.81 -4.67 -4.92
N PRO A 186 7.38 -5.86 -4.47
CA PRO A 186 6.17 -6.48 -5.01
C PRO A 186 4.96 -5.62 -4.64
N VAL A 187 4.12 -5.30 -5.62
CA VAL A 187 2.93 -4.44 -5.46
C VAL A 187 1.67 -5.22 -5.80
N LEU A 188 0.68 -5.17 -4.92
CA LEU A 188 -0.70 -5.59 -5.22
C LEU A 188 -1.59 -4.35 -5.21
N LEU A 189 -2.06 -3.98 -6.40
CA LEU A 189 -3.00 -2.88 -6.61
C LEU A 189 -4.42 -3.40 -6.68
N VAL A 190 -5.31 -2.79 -5.95
CA VAL A 190 -6.76 -2.97 -6.08
C VAL A 190 -7.35 -1.71 -6.68
N THR A 191 -8.05 -1.84 -7.77
CA THR A 191 -8.75 -0.73 -8.44
C THR A 191 -9.93 -1.24 -9.27
N HIS A 192 -10.82 -0.34 -9.63
CA HIS A 192 -11.85 -0.57 -10.65
C HIS A 192 -11.61 0.30 -11.90
N ASP A 193 -10.52 1.09 -11.94
CA ASP A 193 -10.16 2.00 -13.03
C ASP A 193 -9.13 1.33 -13.97
N ASP A 194 -9.52 1.11 -15.23
CA ASP A 194 -8.64 0.57 -16.26
C ASP A 194 -7.39 1.42 -16.51
N ALA A 195 -7.46 2.72 -16.27
CA ALA A 195 -6.30 3.59 -16.46
C ALA A 195 -5.25 3.37 -15.34
N ASP A 196 -5.67 3.01 -14.12
CA ASP A 196 -4.75 2.62 -13.05
C ASP A 196 -4.04 1.31 -13.42
N ALA A 197 -4.81 0.31 -13.90
CA ALA A 197 -4.26 -0.98 -14.31
C ALA A 197 -3.26 -0.84 -15.47
N ARG A 198 -3.58 -0.01 -16.47
CA ARG A 198 -2.65 0.29 -17.59
C ARG A 198 -1.38 0.98 -17.12
N ALA A 199 -1.51 1.95 -16.21
CA ALA A 199 -0.34 2.68 -15.67
C ALA A 199 0.57 1.78 -14.82
N ALA A 200 -0.01 0.81 -14.13
CA ALA A 200 0.74 -0.19 -13.36
C ALA A 200 1.57 -1.13 -14.25
N GLY A 201 1.16 -1.37 -15.50
CA GLY A 201 1.93 -2.09 -16.53
C GLY A 201 2.14 -3.58 -16.28
N GLY A 202 1.56 -4.14 -15.22
CA GLY A 202 1.71 -5.54 -14.82
C GLY A 202 0.50 -6.42 -15.17
N ARG A 203 0.48 -7.62 -14.57
CA ARG A 203 -0.65 -8.55 -14.76
C ARG A 203 -1.92 -8.03 -14.13
N VAL A 204 -3.05 -8.27 -14.81
CA VAL A 204 -4.39 -7.99 -14.29
C VAL A 204 -5.08 -9.31 -13.97
N ILE A 205 -5.68 -9.41 -12.78
CA ILE A 205 -6.53 -10.51 -12.35
C ILE A 205 -7.92 -9.98 -12.01
N LEU A 206 -8.93 -10.78 -12.25
CA LEU A 206 -10.32 -10.40 -11.96
C LEU A 206 -10.75 -11.05 -10.63
N ALA A 207 -11.36 -10.24 -9.77
CA ALA A 207 -12.03 -10.70 -8.57
C ALA A 207 -13.52 -10.86 -8.88
N GLY A 208 -14.07 -12.04 -8.64
CA GLY A 208 -15.49 -12.36 -8.86
C GLY A 208 -15.69 -13.81 -9.17
#